data_e90eb56b232c8a728c3fa98a8ea9e0e1
#
_entry.id   e90eb56b232c8a728c3fa98a8ea9e0e1
#
_cell.length_a   1.000
_cell.length_b   1.000
_cell.length_c   1.000
_cell.angle_alpha   90.00
_cell.angle_beta   90.00
_cell.angle_gamma   90.00
#
_symmetry.space_group_name_H-M   'P 1'
#
loop_
_entity.id
_entity.type
_entity.pdbx_description
1 polymer ?
#
loop_
_entity_poly.entity_id
_entity_poly.type
_entity_poly.pdbx_seq_one_letter_code
_entity_poly.pdbx_strand_id
1 'polypeptide(L)'
;MQEVVIAADERVLVGSELPHADREALRLAVRSLEGPSFAAKLSDLAGRPIELLGRALPERVAGMVSEATASALRQALRLVLLTVPKDRLDPQTHTHRALATLTGALGGAFGLAALPVELPVSTTIMLRAIARIAQSEGEDLRDPEAALACLQVFALAGRTGHLHESGYFAARAAMARSVVHAVRQVAERGLIDETSSAMIRLLAQIGTRFGVTVSQKAAAQAVPVLGAVSGAAINAAFTHYFQSLAKGHFTVRRLERQHGKAAVRRAYDQIMREEGLAGRPS
;
A
#
# COMPACT_ATOMS: atom_id res chain seq x y z
N MET A 1 1.55 59.23 -7.99
CA MET A 1 2.43 58.77 -6.93
C MET A 1 1.63 57.87 -6.02
N GLN A 2 1.55 56.61 -6.34
CA GLN A 2 1.05 55.55 -5.45
C GLN A 2 1.75 54.26 -5.90
N GLU A 3 2.90 54.01 -5.28
CA GLU A 3 3.58 52.71 -5.39
C GLU A 3 2.79 51.70 -4.57
N VAL A 4 2.37 50.67 -5.28
CA VAL A 4 1.67 49.50 -4.72
C VAL A 4 2.67 48.64 -3.99
N VAL A 5 2.53 48.58 -2.68
CA VAL A 5 3.20 47.62 -1.81
C VAL A 5 2.55 46.26 -2.02
N ILE A 6 3.06 45.48 -2.95
CA ILE A 6 2.80 44.01 -3.06
C ILE A 6 4.17 43.33 -3.10
N ALA A 7 4.77 43.11 -1.96
CA ALA A 7 5.96 42.26 -1.84
C ALA A 7 6.29 41.99 -0.36
N ALA A 8 5.45 41.23 0.33
CA ALA A 8 5.81 40.76 1.68
C ALA A 8 5.42 39.34 2.01
N ASP A 9 4.73 38.57 1.13
CA ASP A 9 4.19 37.26 1.52
C ASP A 9 4.74 36.07 0.73
N GLU A 10 5.58 36.29 -0.26
CA GLU A 10 6.17 35.20 -1.08
C GLU A 10 7.56 34.73 -0.61
N ARG A 11 8.16 35.36 0.37
CA ARG A 11 9.51 35.04 0.88
C ARG A 11 9.56 34.07 2.07
N VAL A 12 8.44 33.68 2.64
CA VAL A 12 8.40 32.86 3.88
C VAL A 12 8.42 31.35 3.59
N LEU A 13 8.24 30.89 2.35
CA LEU A 13 8.13 29.44 2.03
C LEU A 13 9.35 28.82 1.33
N VAL A 14 10.43 29.56 1.14
CA VAL A 14 11.65 29.04 0.49
C VAL A 14 12.72 28.79 1.55
N GLY A 15 12.62 27.70 2.33
CA GLY A 15 13.75 27.28 3.13
C GLY A 15 13.50 26.66 4.51
N SER A 16 12.28 26.42 4.95
CA SER A 16 12.13 25.73 6.24
C SER A 16 12.40 24.24 6.08
N GLU A 17 13.55 23.78 6.57
CA GLU A 17 13.78 22.36 6.81
C GLU A 17 12.67 21.81 7.70
N LEU A 18 12.27 20.56 7.46
CA LEU A 18 11.28 19.90 8.32
C LEU A 18 11.81 19.86 9.78
N PRO A 19 10.97 20.04 10.79
CA PRO A 19 11.34 19.82 12.20
C PRO A 19 12.01 18.45 12.37
N HIS A 20 12.97 18.35 13.28
CA HIS A 20 13.76 17.14 13.47
C HIS A 20 12.88 15.88 13.64
N ALA A 21 11.83 15.96 14.46
CA ALA A 21 10.91 14.86 14.69
C ALA A 21 10.18 14.42 13.39
N ASP A 22 9.76 15.38 12.56
CA ASP A 22 9.08 15.11 11.30
C ASP A 22 10.05 14.57 10.24
N ARG A 23 11.31 15.05 10.26
CA ARG A 23 12.35 14.50 9.39
C ARG A 23 12.68 13.05 9.75
N GLU A 24 12.75 12.69 11.05
CA GLU A 24 12.93 11.29 11.46
C GLU A 24 11.72 10.42 11.11
N ALA A 25 10.49 10.92 11.30
CA ALA A 25 9.29 10.22 10.86
C ALA A 25 9.31 9.98 9.34
N LEU A 26 9.75 10.98 8.56
CA LEU A 26 9.90 10.86 7.12
C LEU A 26 11.00 9.85 6.75
N ARG A 27 12.12 9.81 7.49
CA ARG A 27 13.21 8.83 7.27
C ARG A 27 12.70 7.39 7.45
N LEU A 28 11.94 7.12 8.50
CA LEU A 28 11.31 5.82 8.72
C LEU A 28 10.32 5.47 7.60
N ALA A 29 9.56 6.46 7.12
CA ALA A 29 8.65 6.30 5.99
C ALA A 29 9.42 5.94 4.71
N VAL A 30 10.52 6.64 4.39
CA VAL A 30 11.39 6.35 3.25
C VAL A 30 11.92 4.92 3.30
N ARG A 31 12.46 4.49 4.45
CA ARG A 31 12.94 3.10 4.64
C ARG A 31 11.85 2.07 4.42
N SER A 32 10.62 2.36 4.82
CA SER A 32 9.49 1.46 4.63
C SER A 32 9.01 1.42 3.18
N LEU A 33 9.01 2.56 2.50
CA LEU A 33 8.48 2.72 1.14
C LEU A 33 9.50 2.35 0.07
N GLU A 34 10.80 2.60 0.27
CA GLU A 34 11.87 2.33 -0.69
C GLU A 34 12.75 1.14 -0.30
N GLY A 35 12.45 0.50 0.82
CA GLY A 35 13.17 -0.69 1.29
C GLY A 35 12.96 -1.93 0.44
N PRO A 36 13.49 -3.07 0.86
CA PRO A 36 13.44 -4.33 0.11
C PRO A 36 12.03 -4.73 -0.29
N SER A 37 11.88 -5.29 -1.50
CA SER A 37 10.62 -5.83 -1.99
C SER A 37 10.11 -6.98 -1.10
N PHE A 38 8.83 -7.32 -1.23
CA PHE A 38 8.27 -8.47 -0.50
C PHE A 38 9.00 -9.77 -0.88
N ALA A 39 9.35 -9.95 -2.16
CA ALA A 39 10.11 -11.09 -2.62
C ALA A 39 11.51 -11.17 -1.99
N ALA A 40 12.22 -10.04 -1.87
CA ALA A 40 13.53 -10.01 -1.20
C ALA A 40 13.39 -10.43 0.27
N LYS A 41 12.40 -9.89 0.99
CA LYS A 41 12.13 -10.29 2.40
C LYS A 41 11.78 -11.77 2.54
N LEU A 42 11.03 -12.32 1.58
CA LEU A 42 10.74 -13.75 1.57
C LEU A 42 11.98 -14.59 1.24
N SER A 43 12.85 -14.09 0.35
CA SER A 43 14.12 -14.77 0.01
C SER A 43 15.03 -14.83 1.21
N ASP A 44 15.12 -13.77 2.00
CA ASP A 44 15.89 -13.75 3.25
C ASP A 44 15.36 -14.77 4.27
N LEU A 45 14.02 -14.85 4.41
CA LEU A 45 13.36 -15.83 5.28
C LEU A 45 13.57 -17.28 4.81
N ALA A 46 13.59 -17.47 3.50
CA ALA A 46 13.66 -18.78 2.86
C ALA A 46 15.09 -19.28 2.63
N GLY A 47 16.09 -18.40 2.71
CA GLY A 47 17.46 -18.67 2.31
C GLY A 47 17.60 -19.03 0.81
N ARG A 48 16.62 -18.63 -0.03
CA ARG A 48 16.57 -18.93 -1.47
C ARG A 48 15.90 -17.78 -2.24
N PRO A 49 16.32 -17.50 -3.50
CA PRO A 49 15.71 -16.45 -4.32
C PRO A 49 14.29 -16.83 -4.76
N ILE A 50 13.29 -16.16 -4.17
CA ILE A 50 11.86 -16.38 -4.47
C ILE A 50 11.40 -15.55 -5.68
N GLU A 51 12.11 -14.48 -6.03
CA GLU A 51 11.76 -13.62 -7.17
C GLU A 51 11.67 -14.38 -8.49
N LEU A 52 12.56 -15.33 -8.71
CA LEU A 52 12.59 -16.16 -9.92
C LEU A 52 11.39 -17.13 -9.97
N LEU A 53 10.95 -17.63 -8.82
CA LEU A 53 9.83 -18.58 -8.74
C LEU A 53 8.48 -17.90 -9.04
N GLY A 54 8.31 -16.64 -8.65
CA GLY A 54 7.07 -15.89 -8.91
C GLY A 54 6.84 -15.56 -10.40
N ARG A 55 7.92 -15.55 -11.21
CA ARG A 55 7.83 -15.36 -12.67
C ARG A 55 7.53 -16.62 -13.45
N ALA A 56 7.72 -17.77 -12.84
CA ALA A 56 7.60 -19.11 -13.46
C ALA A 56 6.33 -19.87 -13.00
N LEU A 57 5.31 -19.17 -12.49
CA LEU A 57 4.07 -19.81 -12.10
C LEU A 57 3.38 -20.41 -13.33
N PRO A 58 2.89 -21.67 -13.26
CA PRO A 58 2.08 -22.26 -14.30
C PRO A 58 0.85 -21.38 -14.62
N GLU A 59 0.41 -21.34 -15.88
CA GLU A 59 -0.71 -20.48 -16.32
C GLU A 59 -1.98 -20.66 -15.47
N ARG A 60 -2.29 -21.89 -15.07
CA ARG A 60 -3.45 -22.17 -14.19
C ARG A 60 -3.32 -21.47 -12.85
N VAL A 61 -2.13 -21.47 -12.25
CA VAL A 61 -1.87 -20.78 -10.98
C VAL A 61 -1.91 -19.27 -11.17
N ALA A 62 -1.34 -18.76 -12.26
CA ALA A 62 -1.39 -17.35 -12.60
C ALA A 62 -2.85 -16.86 -12.79
N GLY A 63 -3.69 -17.65 -13.43
CA GLY A 63 -5.13 -17.38 -13.56
C GLY A 63 -5.84 -17.33 -12.20
N MET A 64 -5.60 -18.31 -11.33
CA MET A 64 -6.15 -18.33 -9.96
C MET A 64 -5.70 -17.11 -9.14
N VAL A 65 -4.42 -16.72 -9.22
CA VAL A 65 -3.89 -15.55 -8.55
C VAL A 65 -4.58 -14.28 -9.04
N SER A 66 -4.76 -14.14 -10.34
CA SER A 66 -5.42 -12.96 -10.95
C SER A 66 -6.88 -12.85 -10.48
N GLU A 67 -7.64 -13.94 -10.53
CA GLU A 67 -9.04 -13.99 -10.13
C GLU A 67 -9.20 -13.73 -8.62
N ALA A 68 -8.39 -14.39 -7.78
CA ALA A 68 -8.38 -14.19 -6.34
C ALA A 68 -8.01 -12.73 -5.97
N THR A 69 -7.04 -12.14 -6.68
CA THR A 69 -6.64 -10.73 -6.50
C THR A 69 -7.79 -9.78 -6.85
N ALA A 70 -8.45 -9.99 -7.99
CA ALA A 70 -9.59 -9.16 -8.39
C ALA A 70 -10.76 -9.29 -7.41
N SER A 71 -11.06 -10.51 -6.95
CA SER A 71 -12.09 -10.75 -5.93
C SER A 71 -11.76 -10.07 -4.61
N ALA A 72 -10.52 -10.21 -4.14
CA ALA A 72 -10.06 -9.58 -2.90
C ALA A 72 -10.16 -8.05 -2.95
N LEU A 73 -9.78 -7.42 -4.05
CA LEU A 73 -9.86 -5.97 -4.21
C LEU A 73 -11.30 -5.47 -4.32
N ARG A 74 -12.19 -6.19 -5.01
CA ARG A 74 -13.63 -5.85 -5.02
C ARG A 74 -14.22 -5.91 -3.62
N GLN A 75 -13.91 -6.95 -2.85
CA GLN A 75 -14.37 -7.06 -1.46
C GLN A 75 -13.77 -5.96 -0.57
N ALA A 76 -12.48 -5.65 -0.74
CA ALA A 76 -11.81 -4.56 -0.04
C ALA A 76 -12.48 -3.21 -0.37
N LEU A 77 -12.81 -2.94 -1.63
CA LEU A 77 -13.54 -1.75 -2.04
C LEU A 77 -14.88 -1.67 -1.31
N ARG A 78 -15.71 -2.71 -1.37
CA ARG A 78 -17.02 -2.72 -0.66
C ARG A 78 -16.90 -2.38 0.81
N LEU A 79 -15.87 -2.90 1.48
CA LEU A 79 -15.64 -2.60 2.90
C LEU A 79 -15.25 -1.15 3.14
N VAL A 80 -14.36 -0.59 2.31
CA VAL A 80 -14.00 0.84 2.38
C VAL A 80 -15.26 1.69 2.24
N LEU A 81 -16.14 1.33 1.31
CA LEU A 81 -17.38 2.04 1.03
C LEU A 81 -18.40 1.97 2.16
N LEU A 82 -18.49 0.84 2.84
CA LEU A 82 -19.38 0.63 3.99
C LEU A 82 -18.89 1.37 5.24
N THR A 83 -17.57 1.67 5.33
CA THR A 83 -16.97 2.38 6.46
C THR A 83 -17.04 3.91 6.33
N VAL A 84 -17.23 4.43 5.13
CA VAL A 84 -17.35 5.88 4.85
C VAL A 84 -18.51 6.57 5.58
N PRO A 85 -19.68 5.96 5.87
CA PRO A 85 -20.80 6.69 6.47
C PRO A 85 -21.07 6.47 7.95
N LYS A 86 -20.43 5.59 8.70
CA LYS A 86 -20.85 5.23 10.06
C LYS A 86 -19.71 5.13 11.07
N ASP A 87 -19.87 5.92 12.13
CA ASP A 87 -19.32 5.85 13.47
C ASP A 87 -18.25 4.80 13.77
N ARG A 88 -17.15 5.32 14.32
CA ARG A 88 -16.11 4.67 15.14
C ARG A 88 -16.03 3.15 15.00
N LEU A 89 -15.03 2.70 14.29
CA LEU A 89 -14.60 1.29 14.36
C LEU A 89 -14.29 0.95 15.82
N ASP A 90 -15.15 0.12 16.41
CA ASP A 90 -15.00 -0.40 17.76
C ASP A 90 -13.62 -1.07 17.94
N PRO A 91 -12.88 -0.77 19.02
CA PRO A 91 -11.52 -1.25 19.22
C PRO A 91 -11.41 -2.73 19.62
N GLN A 92 -12.38 -3.59 19.32
CA GLN A 92 -12.31 -5.02 19.65
C GLN A 92 -11.25 -5.77 18.82
N THR A 93 -10.01 -5.55 19.22
CA THR A 93 -8.77 -5.98 18.55
C THR A 93 -8.46 -7.48 18.71
N HIS A 94 -9.07 -8.18 19.67
CA HIS A 94 -8.66 -9.53 20.03
C HIS A 94 -9.29 -10.64 19.17
N THR A 95 -10.53 -10.48 18.74
CA THR A 95 -11.23 -11.42 17.86
C THR A 95 -10.66 -11.46 16.45
N HIS A 96 -10.11 -10.34 15.95
CA HIS A 96 -9.53 -10.25 14.61
C HIS A 96 -8.13 -10.88 14.50
N ARG A 97 -7.35 -10.90 15.58
CA ARG A 97 -6.07 -11.64 15.62
C ARG A 97 -6.29 -13.15 15.55
N ALA A 98 -7.29 -13.66 16.25
CA ALA A 98 -7.64 -15.09 16.21
C ALA A 98 -8.10 -15.54 14.81
N LEU A 99 -8.94 -14.74 14.12
CA LEU A 99 -9.37 -15.02 12.75
C LEU A 99 -8.20 -14.97 11.75
N ALA A 100 -7.27 -14.01 11.87
CA ALA A 100 -6.07 -13.95 11.04
C ALA A 100 -5.14 -15.15 11.25
N THR A 101 -5.05 -15.65 12.49
CA THR A 101 -4.25 -16.84 12.83
C THR A 101 -4.91 -18.11 12.30
N LEU A 102 -6.24 -18.22 12.37
CA LEU A 102 -6.98 -19.36 11.83
C LEU A 102 -6.88 -19.46 10.31
N THR A 103 -7.01 -18.33 9.60
CA THR A 103 -6.85 -18.31 8.12
C THR A 103 -5.42 -18.61 7.69
N GLY A 104 -4.42 -18.19 8.47
CA GLY A 104 -3.02 -18.53 8.23
C GLY A 104 -2.72 -20.02 8.44
N ALA A 105 -3.34 -20.65 9.43
CA ALA A 105 -3.20 -22.08 9.70
C ALA A 105 -3.88 -22.94 8.62
N LEU A 106 -5.06 -22.53 8.14
CA LEU A 106 -5.77 -23.20 7.06
C LEU A 106 -5.05 -23.02 5.72
N GLY A 107 -4.55 -21.81 5.39
CA GLY A 107 -3.80 -21.56 4.15
C GLY A 107 -2.50 -22.35 4.07
N GLY A 108 -1.79 -22.53 5.20
CA GLY A 108 -0.58 -23.33 5.29
C GLY A 108 -0.82 -24.83 5.05
N ALA A 109 -1.97 -25.34 5.46
CA ALA A 109 -2.30 -26.77 5.31
C ALA A 109 -2.80 -27.15 3.89
N PHE A 110 -3.49 -26.23 3.19
CA PHE A 110 -4.10 -26.48 1.88
C PHE A 110 -3.31 -25.85 0.72
N GLY A 111 -2.19 -25.15 0.99
CA GLY A 111 -1.31 -24.59 -0.05
C GLY A 111 -2.04 -23.65 -1.02
N LEU A 112 -1.68 -23.74 -2.30
CA LEU A 112 -2.24 -22.88 -3.36
C LEU A 112 -3.76 -23.02 -3.57
N ALA A 113 -4.34 -24.17 -3.25
CA ALA A 113 -5.79 -24.40 -3.42
C ALA A 113 -6.65 -23.53 -2.49
N ALA A 114 -6.10 -23.08 -1.36
CA ALA A 114 -6.80 -22.18 -0.42
C ALA A 114 -6.79 -20.72 -0.86
N LEU A 115 -5.95 -20.33 -1.82
CA LEU A 115 -5.71 -18.94 -2.22
C LEU A 115 -7.01 -18.15 -2.57
N PRO A 116 -7.99 -18.73 -3.30
CA PRO A 116 -9.23 -18.01 -3.64
C PRO A 116 -10.07 -17.61 -2.44
N VAL A 117 -9.97 -18.33 -1.33
CA VAL A 117 -10.69 -18.03 -0.08
C VAL A 117 -9.81 -17.22 0.87
N GLU A 118 -8.54 -17.59 1.01
CA GLU A 118 -7.59 -16.95 1.92
C GLU A 118 -7.33 -15.48 1.54
N LEU A 119 -7.13 -15.20 0.25
CA LEU A 119 -6.74 -13.87 -0.19
C LEU A 119 -7.81 -12.80 0.07
N PRO A 120 -9.09 -12.99 -0.25
CA PRO A 120 -10.13 -12.04 0.10
C PRO A 120 -10.22 -11.77 1.62
N VAL A 121 -10.11 -12.82 2.44
CA VAL A 121 -10.17 -12.68 3.90
C VAL A 121 -8.94 -11.93 4.43
N SER A 122 -7.74 -12.33 4.03
CA SER A 122 -6.50 -11.68 4.47
C SER A 122 -6.42 -10.22 4.00
N THR A 123 -6.85 -9.91 2.77
CA THR A 123 -6.92 -8.56 2.22
C THR A 123 -7.89 -7.68 3.02
N THR A 124 -9.04 -8.24 3.43
CA THR A 124 -10.01 -7.56 4.30
C THR A 124 -9.39 -7.19 5.65
N ILE A 125 -8.68 -8.13 6.29
CA ILE A 125 -8.02 -7.89 7.57
C ILE A 125 -6.91 -6.85 7.42
N MET A 126 -6.11 -6.94 6.37
CA MET A 126 -5.08 -5.95 6.06
C MET A 126 -5.67 -4.56 5.83
N LEU A 127 -6.76 -4.46 5.06
CA LEU A 127 -7.42 -3.18 4.81
C LEU A 127 -7.90 -2.52 6.10
N ARG A 128 -8.47 -3.29 7.04
CA ARG A 128 -8.85 -2.75 8.35
C ARG A 128 -7.64 -2.24 9.14
N ALA A 129 -6.52 -2.95 9.10
CA ALA A 129 -5.28 -2.49 9.72
C ALA A 129 -4.74 -1.22 9.05
N ILE A 130 -4.77 -1.16 7.71
CA ILE A 130 -4.39 0.02 6.92
C ILE A 130 -5.27 1.21 7.28
N ALA A 131 -6.59 1.02 7.37
CA ALA A 131 -7.54 2.06 7.74
C ALA A 131 -7.29 2.63 9.15
N ARG A 132 -6.94 1.80 10.12
CA ARG A 132 -6.54 2.24 11.47
C ARG A 132 -5.24 3.05 11.44
N ILE A 133 -4.25 2.62 10.65
CA ILE A 133 -3.01 3.36 10.47
C ILE A 133 -3.32 4.73 9.84
N ALA A 134 -4.17 4.79 8.81
CA ALA A 134 -4.60 6.03 8.19
C ALA A 134 -5.22 6.99 9.22
N GLN A 135 -6.16 6.50 10.05
CA GLN A 135 -6.78 7.28 11.11
C GLN A 135 -5.77 7.77 12.16
N SER A 136 -4.79 6.93 12.55
CA SER A 136 -3.74 7.33 13.49
C SER A 136 -2.80 8.40 12.94
N GLU A 137 -2.69 8.51 11.61
CA GLU A 137 -1.95 9.56 10.90
C GLU A 137 -2.86 10.76 10.50
N GLY A 138 -4.09 10.82 11.05
CA GLY A 138 -4.99 11.96 10.90
C GLY A 138 -5.79 12.00 9.60
N GLU A 139 -6.02 10.86 8.95
CA GLU A 139 -6.94 10.77 7.81
C GLU A 139 -8.38 10.66 8.30
N ASP A 140 -9.29 11.40 7.67
CA ASP A 140 -10.74 11.20 7.83
C ASP A 140 -11.24 10.22 6.77
N LEU A 141 -11.55 9.00 7.17
CA LEU A 141 -12.01 7.96 6.25
C LEU A 141 -13.42 8.21 5.69
N ARG A 142 -14.12 9.25 6.15
CA ARG A 142 -15.35 9.73 5.51
C ARG A 142 -15.06 10.49 4.22
N ASP A 143 -13.85 10.99 4.06
CA ASP A 143 -13.37 11.53 2.80
C ASP A 143 -13.07 10.39 1.81
N PRO A 144 -13.71 10.38 0.62
CA PRO A 144 -13.45 9.37 -0.41
C PRO A 144 -11.98 9.30 -0.84
N GLU A 145 -11.24 10.41 -0.83
CA GLU A 145 -9.81 10.39 -1.16
C GLU A 145 -9.01 9.60 -0.13
N ALA A 146 -9.24 9.83 1.17
CA ALA A 146 -8.59 9.10 2.25
C ALA A 146 -8.96 7.62 2.24
N ALA A 147 -10.23 7.31 1.99
CA ALA A 147 -10.71 5.94 1.86
C ALA A 147 -10.04 5.19 0.69
N LEU A 148 -9.96 5.82 -0.49
CA LEU A 148 -9.27 5.25 -1.66
C LEU A 148 -7.74 5.17 -1.48
N ALA A 149 -7.14 6.08 -0.69
CA ALA A 149 -5.72 5.99 -0.33
C ALA A 149 -5.39 4.71 0.44
N CYS A 150 -6.33 4.16 1.22
CA CYS A 150 -6.17 2.85 1.86
C CYS A 150 -6.02 1.71 0.82
N LEU A 151 -6.77 1.77 -0.29
CA LEU A 151 -6.64 0.78 -1.38
C LEU A 151 -5.35 0.97 -2.17
N GLN A 152 -4.86 2.20 -2.33
CA GLN A 152 -3.60 2.47 -3.03
C GLN A 152 -2.41 1.79 -2.37
N VAL A 153 -2.42 1.55 -1.06
CA VAL A 153 -1.34 0.85 -0.35
C VAL A 153 -1.04 -0.51 -0.99
N PHE A 154 -2.06 -1.22 -1.49
CA PHE A 154 -1.86 -2.50 -2.17
C PHE A 154 -1.05 -2.36 -3.47
N ALA A 155 -1.15 -1.22 -4.15
CA ALA A 155 -0.37 -0.95 -5.35
C ALA A 155 1.07 -0.49 -5.07
N LEU A 156 1.38 -0.04 -3.85
CA LEU A 156 2.73 0.36 -3.48
C LEU A 156 3.69 -0.82 -3.34
N ALA A 157 3.16 -2.02 -3.12
CA ALA A 157 3.94 -3.24 -2.93
C ALA A 157 4.58 -3.79 -4.21
N GLY A 158 3.91 -3.64 -5.35
CA GLY A 158 4.31 -4.23 -6.63
C GLY A 158 5.38 -3.43 -7.39
N ARG A 159 6.37 -2.89 -6.69
CA ARG A 159 7.48 -2.18 -7.33
C ARG A 159 8.44 -3.19 -7.95
N THR A 160 8.55 -3.15 -9.25
CA THR A 160 9.54 -3.90 -10.02
C THR A 160 10.51 -2.92 -10.64
N GLY A 161 11.76 -2.99 -10.25
CA GLY A 161 12.85 -2.36 -10.98
C GLY A 161 13.50 -1.15 -10.31
N HIS A 162 14.75 -0.97 -10.67
CA HIS A 162 15.66 0.11 -10.32
C HIS A 162 15.31 1.39 -11.11
N LEU A 163 14.25 2.08 -10.72
CA LEU A 163 13.97 3.40 -11.28
C LEU A 163 14.79 4.44 -10.50
N HIS A 164 15.46 5.33 -11.23
CA HIS A 164 16.26 6.44 -10.69
C HIS A 164 15.43 7.44 -9.88
N GLU A 165 14.11 7.43 -10.06
CA GLU A 165 13.17 8.22 -9.26
C GLU A 165 12.60 7.39 -8.11
N SER A 166 12.22 8.07 -7.02
CA SER A 166 11.53 7.45 -5.90
C SER A 166 10.36 6.60 -6.40
N GLY A 167 10.47 5.29 -6.21
CA GLY A 167 9.47 4.32 -6.68
C GLY A 167 8.09 4.59 -6.08
N TYR A 168 8.04 5.14 -4.88
CA TYR A 168 6.83 5.54 -4.19
C TYR A 168 6.08 6.67 -4.92
N PHE A 169 6.76 7.77 -5.23
CA PHE A 169 6.10 8.90 -5.91
C PHE A 169 5.74 8.57 -7.35
N ALA A 170 6.56 7.79 -8.05
CA ALA A 170 6.22 7.29 -9.38
C ALA A 170 4.96 6.42 -9.35
N ALA A 171 4.81 5.54 -8.36
CA ALA A 171 3.62 4.73 -8.18
C ALA A 171 2.38 5.59 -7.89
N ARG A 172 2.50 6.62 -7.03
CA ARG A 172 1.40 7.56 -6.77
C ARG A 172 1.01 8.36 -8.01
N ALA A 173 2.00 8.88 -8.75
CA ALA A 173 1.77 9.65 -9.98
C ALA A 173 1.05 8.82 -11.04
N ALA A 174 1.44 7.55 -11.22
CA ALA A 174 0.80 6.64 -12.16
C ALA A 174 -0.69 6.42 -11.86
N MET A 175 -1.09 6.45 -10.59
CA MET A 175 -2.48 6.25 -10.16
C MET A 175 -3.27 7.56 -10.01
N ALA A 176 -2.60 8.71 -10.00
CA ALA A 176 -3.22 9.99 -9.62
C ALA A 176 -4.47 10.31 -10.44
N ARG A 177 -4.44 10.14 -11.78
CA ARG A 177 -5.60 10.40 -12.64
C ARG A 177 -6.79 9.50 -12.31
N SER A 178 -6.55 8.20 -12.11
CA SER A 178 -7.61 7.24 -11.81
C SER A 178 -8.25 7.52 -10.45
N VAL A 179 -7.44 7.92 -9.47
CA VAL A 179 -7.93 8.33 -8.15
C VAL A 179 -8.80 9.58 -8.22
N VAL A 180 -8.31 10.63 -8.90
CA VAL A 180 -9.09 11.89 -9.07
C VAL A 180 -10.43 11.61 -9.74
N HIS A 181 -10.44 10.79 -10.80
CA HIS A 181 -11.70 10.43 -11.47
C HIS A 181 -12.62 9.61 -10.56
N ALA A 182 -12.08 8.68 -9.78
CA ALA A 182 -12.87 7.88 -8.83
C ALA A 182 -13.45 8.75 -7.70
N VAL A 183 -12.63 9.64 -7.10
CA VAL A 183 -13.08 10.59 -6.06
C VAL A 183 -14.20 11.49 -6.60
N ARG A 184 -13.99 12.10 -7.78
CA ARG A 184 -15.00 12.96 -8.41
C ARG A 184 -16.31 12.24 -8.63
N GLN A 185 -16.26 11.02 -9.13
CA GLN A 185 -17.46 10.22 -9.37
C GLN A 185 -18.21 9.88 -8.08
N VAL A 186 -17.50 9.59 -6.97
CA VAL A 186 -18.10 9.40 -5.66
C VAL A 186 -18.76 10.68 -5.17
N ALA A 187 -18.11 11.82 -5.33
CA ALA A 187 -18.65 13.12 -4.91
C ALA A 187 -19.90 13.51 -5.73
N GLU A 188 -19.93 13.24 -7.03
CA GLU A 188 -21.05 13.60 -7.91
C GLU A 188 -22.29 12.71 -7.71
N ARG A 189 -22.10 11.42 -7.41
CA ARG A 189 -23.21 10.45 -7.36
C ARG A 189 -23.63 10.05 -5.96
N GLY A 190 -22.88 10.46 -4.93
CA GLY A 190 -23.16 10.12 -3.51
C GLY A 190 -23.08 8.63 -3.20
N LEU A 191 -22.85 7.79 -4.20
CA LEU A 191 -22.73 6.34 -4.10
C LEU A 191 -21.52 5.92 -4.92
N ILE A 192 -20.79 4.94 -4.40
CA ILE A 192 -19.70 4.35 -5.14
C ILE A 192 -20.25 3.23 -5.99
N ASP A 193 -20.33 3.49 -7.27
CA ASP A 193 -20.67 2.50 -8.27
C ASP A 193 -19.41 1.70 -8.62
N GLU A 194 -19.34 0.44 -8.11
CA GLU A 194 -18.25 -0.48 -8.41
C GLU A 194 -18.12 -0.76 -9.91
N THR A 195 -19.19 -0.55 -10.68
CA THR A 195 -19.25 -0.80 -12.12
C THR A 195 -18.79 0.39 -12.94
N SER A 196 -18.50 1.51 -12.28
CA SER A 196 -18.05 2.71 -12.97
C SER A 196 -16.70 2.52 -13.65
N SER A 197 -16.55 3.06 -14.83
CA SER A 197 -15.30 2.94 -15.62
C SER A 197 -14.07 3.51 -14.91
N ALA A 198 -14.23 4.50 -14.04
CA ALA A 198 -13.14 5.08 -13.24
C ALA A 198 -12.71 4.12 -12.13
N MET A 199 -13.66 3.52 -11.43
CA MET A 199 -13.39 2.56 -10.36
C MET A 199 -12.78 1.27 -10.92
N ILE A 200 -13.32 0.75 -12.01
CA ILE A 200 -12.75 -0.41 -12.71
C ILE A 200 -11.31 -0.17 -13.10
N ARG A 201 -10.98 0.99 -13.69
CA ARG A 201 -9.59 1.34 -14.05
C ARG A 201 -8.68 1.44 -12.82
N LEU A 202 -9.14 2.07 -11.74
CA LEU A 202 -8.38 2.17 -10.50
C LEU A 202 -8.10 0.77 -9.92
N LEU A 203 -9.12 -0.08 -9.80
CA LEU A 203 -8.96 -1.44 -9.32
C LEU A 203 -8.06 -2.30 -10.22
N ALA A 204 -8.13 -2.12 -11.53
CA ALA A 204 -7.24 -2.82 -12.47
C ALA A 204 -5.78 -2.40 -12.27
N GLN A 205 -5.50 -1.11 -12.11
CA GLN A 205 -4.14 -0.61 -11.84
C GLN A 205 -3.59 -1.11 -10.50
N ILE A 206 -4.42 -1.11 -9.46
CA ILE A 206 -4.06 -1.68 -8.15
C ILE A 206 -3.84 -3.19 -8.30
N GLY A 207 -4.76 -3.89 -8.99
CA GLY A 207 -4.72 -5.33 -9.18
C GLY A 207 -3.48 -5.82 -9.90
N THR A 208 -3.03 -5.13 -10.95
CA THR A 208 -1.80 -5.47 -11.66
C THR A 208 -0.58 -5.44 -10.72
N ARG A 209 -0.48 -4.44 -9.87
CA ARG A 209 0.67 -4.29 -8.95
C ARG A 209 0.54 -5.22 -7.74
N PHE A 210 -0.63 -5.32 -7.14
CA PHE A 210 -0.90 -6.22 -6.03
C PHE A 210 -0.73 -7.68 -6.43
N GLY A 211 -1.18 -8.05 -7.63
CA GLY A 211 -1.04 -9.39 -8.21
C GLY A 211 0.41 -9.87 -8.27
N VAL A 212 1.37 -8.98 -8.54
CA VAL A 212 2.81 -9.34 -8.48
C VAL A 212 3.18 -9.83 -7.08
N THR A 213 2.79 -9.09 -6.05
CA THR A 213 3.11 -9.46 -4.65
C THR A 213 2.36 -10.72 -4.21
N VAL A 214 1.12 -10.91 -4.68
CA VAL A 214 0.35 -12.14 -4.45
C VAL A 214 0.99 -13.34 -5.15
N SER A 215 1.50 -13.16 -6.38
CA SER A 215 2.24 -14.21 -7.10
C SER A 215 3.51 -14.62 -6.34
N GLN A 216 4.23 -13.67 -5.76
CA GLN A 216 5.40 -13.94 -4.93
C GLN A 216 5.02 -14.73 -3.67
N LYS A 217 3.90 -14.35 -3.02
CA LYS A 217 3.35 -15.10 -1.88
C LYS A 217 2.99 -16.55 -2.29
N ALA A 218 2.27 -16.71 -3.40
CA ALA A 218 1.87 -18.00 -3.92
C ALA A 218 3.09 -18.88 -4.26
N ALA A 219 4.12 -18.30 -4.89
CA ALA A 219 5.36 -19.01 -5.19
C ALA A 219 6.08 -19.49 -3.91
N ALA A 220 6.12 -18.65 -2.87
CA ALA A 220 6.69 -19.04 -1.58
C ALA A 220 5.91 -20.17 -0.91
N GLN A 221 4.58 -20.17 -1.01
CA GLN A 221 3.72 -21.24 -0.48
C GLN A 221 3.84 -22.56 -1.26
N ALA A 222 4.24 -22.50 -2.52
CA ALA A 222 4.45 -23.68 -3.37
C ALA A 222 5.74 -24.45 -3.05
N VAL A 223 6.68 -23.88 -2.28
CA VAL A 223 7.95 -24.54 -1.92
C VAL A 223 7.72 -25.48 -0.73
N PRO A 224 7.87 -26.81 -0.90
CA PRO A 224 7.50 -27.78 0.15
C PRO A 224 8.23 -27.63 1.48
N VAL A 225 9.50 -27.21 1.45
CA VAL A 225 10.35 -27.02 2.65
C VAL A 225 9.90 -25.82 3.49
N LEU A 226 9.26 -24.83 2.86
CA LEU A 226 8.71 -23.65 3.52
C LEU A 226 7.26 -23.86 3.95
N GLY A 227 6.51 -24.79 3.33
CA GLY A 227 5.07 -24.94 3.49
C GLY A 227 4.64 -25.38 4.89
N ALA A 228 5.39 -26.23 5.57
CA ALA A 228 4.95 -26.85 6.82
C ALA A 228 5.12 -25.93 8.06
N VAL A 229 6.16 -25.10 8.10
CA VAL A 229 6.42 -24.17 9.23
C VAL A 229 5.95 -22.75 8.91
N SER A 230 5.65 -22.46 7.66
CA SER A 230 5.78 -21.13 7.11
C SER A 230 4.51 -20.52 6.49
N GLY A 231 3.43 -21.25 6.31
CA GLY A 231 2.18 -20.63 5.82
C GLY A 231 1.73 -19.47 6.73
N ALA A 232 1.77 -19.69 8.05
CA ALA A 232 1.50 -18.66 9.04
C ALA A 232 2.58 -17.56 9.03
N ALA A 233 3.86 -17.92 8.90
CA ALA A 233 4.96 -16.97 8.84
C ALA A 233 4.93 -16.13 7.55
N ILE A 234 4.67 -16.75 6.38
CA ILE A 234 4.50 -16.05 5.11
C ILE A 234 3.31 -15.08 5.19
N ASN A 235 2.19 -15.51 5.79
CA ASN A 235 1.01 -14.66 5.94
C ASN A 235 1.24 -13.49 6.91
N ALA A 236 1.96 -13.74 8.01
CA ALA A 236 2.38 -12.70 8.94
C ALA A 236 3.34 -11.71 8.28
N ALA A 237 4.34 -12.18 7.52
CA ALA A 237 5.25 -11.35 6.76
C ALA A 237 4.52 -10.50 5.72
N PHE A 238 3.56 -11.09 5.01
CA PHE A 238 2.70 -10.41 4.03
C PHE A 238 1.89 -9.27 4.68
N THR A 239 1.24 -9.56 5.79
CA THR A 239 0.47 -8.58 6.55
C THR A 239 1.36 -7.46 7.08
N HIS A 240 2.49 -7.80 7.70
CA HIS A 240 3.45 -6.83 8.23
C HIS A 240 4.03 -5.94 7.13
N TYR A 241 4.31 -6.51 5.96
CA TYR A 241 4.82 -5.76 4.82
C TYR A 241 3.83 -4.65 4.39
N PHE A 242 2.54 -4.96 4.24
CA PHE A 242 1.53 -3.96 3.90
C PHE A 242 1.27 -2.95 5.01
N GLN A 243 1.35 -3.35 6.28
CA GLN A 243 1.27 -2.41 7.40
C GLN A 243 2.44 -1.43 7.41
N SER A 244 3.67 -1.88 7.10
CA SER A 244 4.83 -1.01 6.96
C SER A 244 4.67 -0.01 5.83
N LEU A 245 4.19 -0.46 4.66
CA LEU A 245 3.88 0.43 3.52
C LEU A 245 2.79 1.43 3.88
N ALA A 246 1.74 1.01 4.57
CA ALA A 246 0.67 1.89 5.03
C ALA A 246 1.20 2.97 5.98
N LYS A 247 2.02 2.57 6.97
CA LYS A 247 2.64 3.51 7.92
C LYS A 247 3.45 4.56 7.17
N GLY A 248 4.33 4.14 6.26
CA GLY A 248 5.13 5.06 5.45
C GLY A 248 4.26 5.98 4.59
N HIS A 249 3.26 5.42 3.89
CA HIS A 249 2.36 6.17 3.02
C HIS A 249 1.59 7.27 3.78
N PHE A 250 0.96 6.92 4.89
CA PHE A 250 0.14 7.87 5.63
C PHE A 250 0.99 8.86 6.45
N THR A 251 2.19 8.49 6.90
CA THR A 251 3.16 9.44 7.44
C THR A 251 3.53 10.49 6.41
N VAL A 252 3.85 10.11 5.15
CA VAL A 252 4.12 11.08 4.07
C VAL A 252 2.91 11.98 3.84
N ARG A 253 1.70 11.44 3.76
CA ARG A 253 0.46 12.22 3.56
C ARG A 253 0.21 13.20 4.71
N ARG A 254 0.44 12.79 5.97
CA ARG A 254 0.36 13.69 7.13
C ARG A 254 1.33 14.85 7.00
N LEU A 255 2.59 14.56 6.69
CA LEU A 255 3.61 15.59 6.52
C LEU A 255 3.31 16.52 5.34
N GLU A 256 2.79 15.97 4.22
CA GLU A 256 2.34 16.77 3.08
C GLU A 256 1.21 17.75 3.46
N ARG A 257 0.30 17.35 4.37
CA ARG A 257 -0.76 18.26 4.88
C ARG A 257 -0.19 19.34 5.80
N GLN A 258 0.84 19.03 6.57
CA GLN A 258 1.44 19.96 7.56
C GLN A 258 2.44 20.93 6.94
N HIS A 259 3.28 20.46 6.01
CA HIS A 259 4.44 21.21 5.49
C HIS A 259 4.36 21.47 3.98
N GLY A 260 3.33 20.96 3.30
CA GLY A 260 3.17 21.08 1.86
C GLY A 260 3.96 20.03 1.06
N LYS A 261 3.40 19.64 -0.08
CA LYS A 261 3.92 18.55 -0.94
C LYS A 261 5.35 18.79 -1.42
N ALA A 262 5.68 20.05 -1.79
CA ALA A 262 7.00 20.39 -2.32
C ALA A 262 8.12 20.26 -1.27
N ALA A 263 7.88 20.69 -0.03
CA ALA A 263 8.84 20.59 1.05
C ALA A 263 9.11 19.12 1.41
N VAL A 264 8.04 18.34 1.57
CA VAL A 264 8.15 16.91 1.88
C VAL A 264 8.84 16.14 0.76
N ARG A 265 8.56 16.46 -0.51
CA ARG A 265 9.23 15.83 -1.65
C ARG A 265 10.73 16.09 -1.63
N ARG A 266 11.17 17.35 -1.43
CA ARG A 266 12.60 17.68 -1.34
C ARG A 266 13.29 16.94 -0.19
N ALA A 267 12.67 16.93 1.00
CA ALA A 267 13.21 16.23 2.15
C ALA A 267 13.28 14.71 1.92
N TYR A 268 12.27 14.12 1.28
CA TYR A 268 12.23 12.70 0.90
C TYR A 268 13.39 12.33 -0.02
N ASP A 269 13.58 13.10 -1.11
CA ASP A 269 14.64 12.87 -2.09
C ASP A 269 16.04 13.07 -1.48
N GLN A 270 16.17 13.98 -0.49
CA GLN A 270 17.39 14.15 0.26
C GLN A 270 17.67 12.93 1.16
N ILE A 271 16.68 12.46 1.91
CA ILE A 271 16.81 11.27 2.77
C ILE A 271 17.14 10.04 1.93
N MET A 272 16.54 9.88 0.74
CA MET A 272 16.90 8.78 -0.17
C MET A 272 18.39 8.77 -0.52
N ARG A 273 18.97 9.93 -0.78
CA ARG A 273 20.41 10.05 -1.04
C ARG A 273 21.26 9.73 0.19
N GLU A 274 20.87 10.22 1.37
CA GLU A 274 21.55 9.95 2.65
C GLU A 274 21.55 8.46 3.00
N GLU A 275 20.45 7.77 2.74
CA GLU A 275 20.27 6.34 3.01
C GLU A 275 20.86 5.43 1.90
N GLY A 276 21.41 6.00 0.83
CA GLY A 276 21.94 5.24 -0.30
C GLY A 276 20.86 4.47 -1.09
N LEU A 277 19.59 4.89 -0.97
CA LEU A 277 18.44 4.30 -1.65
C LEU A 277 18.20 4.92 -3.02
N ALA A 278 18.76 6.09 -3.32
CA ALA A 278 18.75 6.67 -4.64
C ALA A 278 19.68 5.84 -5.55
N GLY A 279 19.14 5.33 -6.67
CA GLY A 279 19.95 4.66 -7.68
C GLY A 279 21.14 5.55 -8.10
N ARG A 280 22.34 4.97 -8.28
CA ARG A 280 23.49 5.73 -8.77
C ARG A 280 23.11 6.39 -10.11
N PRO A 281 23.38 7.69 -10.27
CA PRO A 281 23.25 8.30 -11.59
C PRO A 281 24.21 7.55 -12.54
N SER A 282 23.67 7.10 -13.66
CA SER A 282 24.44 6.49 -14.77
C SER A 282 25.36 7.49 -15.43
#